data_fe444b0e21f95e8cca861ba9d3184bc1
#
_entry.id   fe444b0e21f95e8cca861ba9d3184bc1
#
_cell.length_a   1.000
_cell.length_b   1.000
_cell.length_c   1.000
_cell.angle_alpha   90.00
_cell.angle_beta   90.00
_cell.angle_gamma   90.00
#
_symmetry.space_group_name_H-M   'P 1'
#
loop_
_entity.id
_entity.type
_entity.pdbx_description
1 polymer ?
#
loop_
_entity_poly.entity_id
_entity_poly.type
_entity_poly.pdbx_seq_one_letter_code
_entity_poly.pdbx_strand_id
1 'polypeptide(L)'
;MTTNERFLSVLHRVTSCRHLATVNITIWNGCIEVRHTVFDEMYILRSFPLPNTHNEYCVCMAAACRCLSDKLLSWASEYDHGNDVLNKQYDTVNKAFRKRLEEQE
;
A
#
# COMPACT_ATOMS: atom_id res chain seq x y z
N MET A 1 18.20 -9.09 21.95
CA MET A 1 16.81 -8.73 21.62
C MET A 1 15.90 -9.88 21.99
N THR A 2 14.84 -9.62 22.75
CA THR A 2 13.84 -10.63 23.12
C THR A 2 12.95 -10.99 21.94
N THR A 3 12.26 -12.13 22.03
CA THR A 3 11.28 -12.56 21.00
C THR A 3 10.17 -11.53 20.82
N ASN A 4 9.69 -10.94 21.93
CA ASN A 4 8.66 -9.92 21.90
C ASN A 4 9.15 -8.63 21.22
N GLU A 5 10.37 -8.20 21.50
CA GLU A 5 10.97 -7.04 20.84
C GLU A 5 11.13 -7.26 19.34
N ARG A 6 11.52 -8.46 18.91
CA ARG A 6 11.59 -8.82 17.48
C ARG A 6 10.23 -8.75 16.83
N PHE A 7 9.20 -9.27 17.46
CA PHE A 7 7.83 -9.22 16.97
C PHE A 7 7.35 -7.78 16.79
N LEU A 8 7.55 -6.93 17.81
CA LEU A 8 7.19 -5.52 17.74
C LEU A 8 7.97 -4.77 16.66
N SER A 9 9.25 -5.10 16.47
CA SER A 9 10.07 -4.50 15.41
C SER A 9 9.54 -4.84 14.03
N VAL A 10 9.17 -6.11 13.78
CA VAL A 10 8.59 -6.54 12.51
C VAL A 10 7.24 -5.85 12.29
N LEU A 11 6.40 -5.80 13.31
CA LEU A 11 5.11 -5.12 13.24
C LEU A 11 5.26 -3.64 12.92
N HIS A 12 6.22 -2.97 13.53
CA HIS A 12 6.52 -1.57 13.26
C HIS A 12 6.94 -1.35 11.80
N ARG A 13 7.77 -2.22 11.25
CA ARG A 13 8.16 -2.14 9.83
C ARG A 13 6.97 -2.25 8.89
N VAL A 14 6.07 -3.19 9.16
CA VAL A 14 4.86 -3.40 8.36
C VAL A 14 3.98 -2.15 8.39
N THR A 15 3.75 -1.59 9.57
CA THR A 15 2.90 -0.40 9.70
C THR A 15 3.55 0.86 9.13
N SER A 16 4.86 1.01 9.26
CA SER A 16 5.60 2.17 8.73
C SER A 16 5.61 2.21 7.20
N CYS A 17 5.71 1.06 6.54
CA CYS A 17 5.71 1.00 5.06
C CYS A 17 4.41 1.51 4.43
N ARG A 18 3.29 1.44 5.13
CA ARG A 18 1.98 1.89 4.63
C ARG A 18 1.90 3.40 4.40
N HIS A 19 2.67 4.18 5.11
CA HIS A 19 2.62 5.64 5.06
C HIS A 19 3.53 6.25 4.01
N LEU A 20 4.34 5.43 3.35
CA LEU A 20 5.36 5.91 2.42
C LEU A 20 4.90 5.94 0.97
N ALA A 21 3.74 5.38 0.67
CA ALA A 21 3.22 5.32 -0.69
C ALA A 21 1.73 5.63 -0.72
N THR A 22 1.33 6.50 -1.64
CA THR A 22 -0.07 6.87 -1.86
C THR A 22 -0.38 6.90 -3.34
N VAL A 23 -1.63 6.58 -3.69
CA VAL A 23 -2.18 6.77 -5.04
C VAL A 23 -3.47 7.55 -4.90
N ASN A 24 -3.63 8.58 -5.70
CA ASN A 24 -4.81 9.42 -5.69
C ASN A 24 -5.14 9.97 -7.08
N ILE A 25 -6.38 10.49 -7.21
CA ILE A 25 -6.82 11.23 -8.37
C ILE A 25 -6.91 12.70 -7.95
N THR A 26 -6.27 13.57 -8.72
CA THR A 26 -6.32 15.01 -8.49
C THR A 26 -6.75 15.75 -9.74
N ILE A 27 -7.41 16.89 -9.54
CA ILE A 27 -7.69 17.83 -10.62
C ILE A 27 -6.76 19.00 -10.38
N TRP A 28 -5.84 19.21 -11.30
CA TRP A 28 -4.81 20.21 -11.17
C TRP A 28 -4.40 20.75 -12.55
N ASN A 29 -4.26 22.06 -12.64
CA ASN A 29 -3.69 22.74 -13.80
C ASN A 29 -4.34 22.34 -15.15
N GLY A 30 -5.68 22.22 -15.16
CA GLY A 30 -6.43 21.87 -16.35
C GLY A 30 -6.37 20.40 -16.73
N CYS A 31 -5.99 19.53 -15.80
CA CYS A 31 -5.87 18.09 -16.02
C CYS A 31 -6.48 17.30 -14.88
N ILE A 32 -6.96 16.10 -15.22
CA ILE A 32 -7.26 15.04 -14.24
C ILE A 32 -6.03 14.14 -14.22
N GLU A 33 -5.40 14.00 -13.08
CA GLU A 33 -4.17 13.23 -12.95
C GLU A 33 -4.34 12.09 -11.95
N VAL A 34 -3.86 10.90 -12.32
CA VAL A 34 -3.67 9.79 -11.40
C VAL A 34 -2.22 9.85 -10.94
N ARG A 35 -2.02 10.11 -9.66
CA ARG A 35 -0.71 10.35 -9.07
C ARG A 35 -0.32 9.21 -8.15
N HIS A 36 0.96 8.88 -8.20
CA HIS A 36 1.62 7.92 -7.32
C HIS A 36 2.74 8.64 -6.59
N THR A 37 2.69 8.64 -5.27
CA THR A 37 3.74 9.23 -4.45
C THR A 37 4.41 8.14 -3.64
N VAL A 38 5.74 8.02 -3.76
CA VAL A 38 6.58 7.13 -2.97
C VAL A 38 7.61 7.98 -2.26
N PHE A 39 7.62 7.95 -0.93
CA PHE A 39 8.40 8.89 -0.12
C PHE A 39 8.04 10.33 -0.51
N ASP A 40 8.99 11.11 -0.89
CA ASP A 40 8.79 12.51 -1.32
C ASP A 40 8.70 12.66 -2.85
N GLU A 41 8.78 11.55 -3.59
CA GLU A 41 8.73 11.57 -5.05
C GLU A 41 7.32 11.31 -5.55
N MET A 42 6.85 12.18 -6.42
CA MET A 42 5.55 12.07 -7.06
C MET A 42 5.70 11.72 -8.53
N TYR A 43 4.94 10.72 -8.97
CA TYR A 43 4.88 10.26 -10.35
C TYR A 43 3.46 10.41 -10.87
N ILE A 44 3.33 10.86 -12.12
CA ILE A 44 2.04 10.88 -12.80
C ILE A 44 1.91 9.58 -13.58
N LEU A 45 0.96 8.75 -13.16
CA LEU A 45 0.68 7.47 -13.83
C LEU A 45 -0.11 7.70 -15.12
N ARG A 46 -1.06 8.62 -15.09
CA ARG A 46 -1.88 8.96 -16.22
C ARG A 46 -2.43 10.37 -16.07
N SER A 47 -2.56 11.08 -17.18
CA SER A 47 -3.10 12.43 -17.23
C SER A 47 -4.14 12.54 -18.33
N PHE A 48 -5.23 13.21 -18.03
CA PHE A 48 -6.31 13.52 -18.97
C PHE A 48 -6.55 15.01 -18.99
N PRO A 49 -6.70 15.65 -20.14
CA PRO A 49 -7.13 17.04 -20.18
C PRO A 49 -8.51 17.19 -19.57
N LEU A 50 -8.81 18.32 -18.95
CA LEU A 50 -10.15 18.58 -18.41
C LEU A 50 -11.17 18.56 -19.55
N PRO A 51 -12.21 17.74 -19.41
CA PRO A 51 -13.23 17.61 -20.45
C PRO A 51 -14.17 18.81 -20.48
N ASN A 52 -14.73 19.09 -21.65
CA ASN A 52 -15.65 20.19 -21.88
C ASN A 52 -17.11 19.84 -21.62
N THR A 53 -17.42 18.55 -21.58
CA THR A 53 -18.79 18.05 -21.38
C THR A 53 -18.85 17.10 -20.20
N HIS A 54 -20.06 16.96 -19.64
CA HIS A 54 -20.28 16.02 -18.55
C HIS A 54 -20.00 14.56 -18.98
N ASN A 55 -20.37 14.20 -20.20
CA ASN A 55 -20.11 12.84 -20.69
C ASN A 55 -18.61 12.55 -20.80
N GLU A 56 -17.84 13.49 -21.34
CA GLU A 56 -16.37 13.37 -21.39
C GLU A 56 -15.76 13.29 -20.01
N TYR A 57 -16.27 14.10 -19.07
CA TYR A 57 -15.85 14.04 -17.67
C TYR A 57 -16.07 12.65 -17.08
N CYS A 58 -17.24 12.06 -17.27
CA CYS A 58 -17.54 10.71 -16.78
C CYS A 58 -16.62 9.67 -17.41
N VAL A 59 -16.33 9.77 -18.70
CA VAL A 59 -15.40 8.86 -19.39
C VAL A 59 -13.99 8.97 -18.81
N CYS A 60 -13.50 10.20 -18.63
CA CYS A 60 -12.17 10.44 -18.09
C CYS A 60 -12.05 9.98 -16.64
N MET A 61 -13.06 10.27 -15.81
CA MET A 61 -13.07 9.83 -14.43
C MET A 61 -13.16 8.30 -14.30
N ALA A 62 -13.94 7.65 -15.14
CA ALA A 62 -14.00 6.19 -15.19
C ALA A 62 -12.63 5.60 -15.54
N ALA A 63 -11.94 6.16 -16.53
CA ALA A 63 -10.61 5.73 -16.93
C ALA A 63 -9.58 5.99 -15.81
N ALA A 64 -9.67 7.13 -15.13
CA ALA A 64 -8.82 7.45 -14.00
C ALA A 64 -9.03 6.48 -12.83
N CYS A 65 -10.29 6.16 -12.53
CA CYS A 65 -10.63 5.18 -11.49
C CYS A 65 -10.10 3.78 -11.82
N ARG A 66 -10.17 3.36 -13.07
CA ARG A 66 -9.61 2.07 -13.49
C ARG A 66 -8.10 2.05 -13.35
N CYS A 67 -7.41 3.11 -13.74
CA CYS A 67 -5.98 3.24 -13.57
C CYS A 67 -5.58 3.18 -12.08
N LEU A 68 -6.31 3.88 -11.23
CA LEU A 68 -6.12 3.85 -9.78
C LEU A 68 -6.35 2.44 -9.22
N SER A 69 -7.44 1.80 -9.64
CA SER A 69 -7.78 0.43 -9.24
C SER A 69 -6.70 -0.57 -9.63
N ASP A 70 -6.21 -0.51 -10.87
CA ASP A 70 -5.15 -1.38 -11.36
C ASP A 70 -3.88 -1.21 -10.52
N LYS A 71 -3.54 0.03 -10.16
CA LYS A 71 -2.37 0.29 -9.33
C LYS A 71 -2.57 -0.24 -7.90
N LEU A 72 -3.75 -0.05 -7.34
CA LEU A 72 -4.08 -0.57 -6.00
C LEU A 72 -4.08 -2.09 -5.98
N LEU A 73 -4.59 -2.74 -7.02
CA LEU A 73 -4.56 -4.20 -7.15
C LEU A 73 -3.13 -4.73 -7.30
N SER A 74 -2.29 -4.02 -8.05
CA SER A 74 -0.85 -4.32 -8.15
C SER A 74 -0.19 -4.25 -6.77
N TRP A 75 -0.47 -3.20 -6.00
CA TRP A 75 0.03 -3.07 -4.64
C TRP A 75 -0.50 -4.16 -3.71
N ALA A 76 -1.79 -4.49 -3.82
CA ALA A 76 -2.37 -5.57 -3.03
C ALA A 76 -1.63 -6.87 -3.27
N SER A 77 -1.31 -7.20 -4.53
CA SER A 77 -0.53 -8.38 -4.88
C SER A 77 0.87 -8.36 -4.27
N GLU A 78 1.55 -7.20 -4.33
CA GLU A 78 2.87 -7.03 -3.71
C GLU A 78 2.82 -7.19 -2.20
N TYR A 79 1.81 -6.59 -1.55
CA TYR A 79 1.62 -6.71 -0.10
C TYR A 79 1.26 -8.14 0.31
N ASP A 80 0.43 -8.82 -0.48
CA ASP A 80 0.09 -10.23 -0.21
C ASP A 80 1.33 -11.11 -0.27
N HIS A 81 2.20 -10.92 -1.25
CA HIS A 81 3.46 -11.64 -1.35
C HIS A 81 4.38 -11.32 -0.16
N GLY A 82 4.53 -10.05 0.19
CA GLY A 82 5.27 -9.61 1.35
C GLY A 82 4.67 -10.15 2.65
N ASN A 83 3.35 -10.22 2.72
CA ASN A 83 2.61 -10.75 3.86
C ASN A 83 2.85 -12.25 4.07
N ASP A 84 2.95 -13.02 2.99
CA ASP A 84 3.28 -14.44 3.09
C ASP A 84 4.66 -14.67 3.73
N VAL A 85 5.65 -13.88 3.31
CA VAL A 85 6.99 -13.92 3.91
C VAL A 85 6.94 -13.49 5.38
N LEU A 86 6.22 -12.42 5.68
CA LEU A 86 6.07 -11.90 7.05
C LEU A 86 5.30 -12.87 7.93
N ASN A 87 4.25 -13.49 7.43
CA ASN A 87 3.47 -14.48 8.18
C ASN A 87 4.32 -15.67 8.60
N LYS A 88 5.22 -16.13 7.74
CA LYS A 88 6.18 -17.18 8.10
C LYS A 88 7.11 -16.74 9.23
N GLN A 89 7.55 -15.48 9.19
CA GLN A 89 8.37 -14.91 10.27
C GLN A 89 7.58 -14.76 11.56
N TYR A 90 6.35 -14.28 11.49
CA TYR A 90 5.44 -14.17 12.64
C TYR A 90 5.15 -15.54 13.27
N ASP A 91 4.89 -16.55 12.46
CA ASP A 91 4.66 -17.92 12.95
C ASP A 91 5.86 -18.42 13.73
N THR A 92 7.07 -18.21 13.23
CA THR A 92 8.30 -18.60 13.89
C THR A 92 8.46 -17.88 15.23
N VAL A 93 8.22 -16.57 15.26
CA VAL A 93 8.30 -15.74 16.48
C VAL A 93 7.23 -16.15 17.48
N ASN A 94 6.00 -16.37 17.02
CA ASN A 94 4.87 -16.77 17.86
C ASN A 94 5.09 -18.14 18.48
N LYS A 95 5.62 -19.09 17.73
CA LYS A 95 5.96 -20.43 18.25
C LYS A 95 7.03 -20.33 19.35
N ALA A 96 8.06 -19.54 19.12
CA ALA A 96 9.11 -19.33 20.11
C ALA A 96 8.57 -18.66 21.37
N PHE A 97 7.68 -17.67 21.23
CA PHE A 97 7.04 -16.97 22.32
C PHE A 97 6.14 -17.89 23.16
N ARG A 98 5.30 -18.69 22.51
CA ARG A 98 4.44 -19.67 23.17
C ARG A 98 5.24 -20.71 23.94
N LYS A 99 6.31 -21.21 23.36
CA LYS A 99 7.21 -22.15 24.01
C LYS A 99 7.81 -21.55 25.29
N ARG A 100 8.21 -20.29 25.27
CA ARG A 100 8.71 -19.58 26.46
C ARG A 100 7.68 -19.44 27.56
N LEU A 101 6.43 -19.12 27.18
CA LEU A 101 5.33 -19.03 28.14
C LEU A 101 5.07 -20.37 28.82
N GLU A 102 5.10 -21.48 28.06
CA GLU A 102 4.92 -22.83 28.58
C GLU A 102 6.06 -23.22 29.55
N GLU A 103 7.28 -22.83 29.26
CA GLU A 103 8.44 -23.08 30.13
C GLU A 103 8.42 -22.28 31.44
N GLN A 104 7.69 -21.14 31.48
CA GLN A 104 7.55 -20.33 32.69
C GLN A 104 6.42 -20.78 33.61
N GLU A 105 5.53 -21.60 33.14
CA GLU A 105 4.49 -22.22 33.95
C GLU A 105 5.06 -23.44 34.70
#